data_27b7c71bdb76076bf4c0f41b8e6babf2
#
_entry.id   27b7c71bdb76076bf4c0f41b8e6babf2
#
_cell.length_a   1.000
_cell.length_b   1.000
_cell.length_c   1.000
_cell.angle_alpha   90.00
_cell.angle_beta   90.00
_cell.angle_gamma   90.00
#
_symmetry.space_group_name_H-M   'P 1'
#
loop_
_entity.id
_entity.type
_entity.pdbx_description
1 polymer ?
#
loop_
_entity_poly.entity_id
_entity_poly.type
_entity_poly.pdbx_seq_one_letter_code
_entity_poly.pdbx_strand_id
1 'polypeptide(L)'
;MKSIRKLIQRPLLATAALALLGSLATPAFAGKTIDAIKARGTLNCGVNPSLPGFAAADSQGVWAGLDVDVCKAVAATLLNDPTKIKYTPLNAAQRFAVLQAGEIDILSRNTTWTLNRDASLGLHFTGTIYYDGQGFMVPKKSKVTSATKLKGATVCVQSGTTTEKNLNDYSKVMKLNMKPVVFDTQEAANKAYFAGRCQ
;
A
#
# COMPACT_ATOMS: atom_id res chain seq x y z
N MET A 1 -59.33 -11.63 42.68
CA MET A 1 -58.90 -12.27 41.42
C MET A 1 -58.23 -11.34 40.38
N LYS A 2 -57.99 -10.01 40.66
CA LYS A 2 -57.36 -9.11 39.67
C LYS A 2 -55.83 -8.89 39.88
N SER A 3 -55.22 -9.41 40.98
CA SER A 3 -53.83 -9.17 41.31
C SER A 3 -52.86 -10.22 40.75
N ILE A 4 -53.30 -11.40 40.50
CA ILE A 4 -52.45 -12.52 40.03
C ILE A 4 -52.11 -12.44 38.52
N ARG A 5 -52.98 -11.78 37.69
CA ARG A 5 -52.72 -11.63 36.25
C ARG A 5 -51.56 -10.67 35.89
N LYS A 6 -51.28 -9.71 36.76
CA LYS A 6 -50.16 -8.73 36.53
C LYS A 6 -48.76 -9.28 36.82
N LEU A 7 -48.64 -10.33 37.64
CA LEU A 7 -47.35 -10.93 37.98
C LEU A 7 -46.82 -11.89 36.91
N ILE A 8 -47.70 -12.49 36.11
CA ILE A 8 -47.29 -13.46 35.06
C ILE A 8 -46.90 -12.78 33.76
N GLN A 9 -47.38 -11.54 33.50
CA GLN A 9 -47.03 -10.83 32.24
C GLN A 9 -45.68 -10.15 32.24
N ARG A 10 -45.05 -9.91 33.38
CA ARG A 10 -43.74 -9.23 33.46
C ARG A 10 -42.55 -10.11 33.02
N PRO A 11 -42.47 -11.42 33.34
CA PRO A 11 -41.36 -12.24 32.85
C PRO A 11 -41.42 -12.56 31.37
N LEU A 12 -42.62 -12.62 30.77
CA LEU A 12 -42.79 -12.89 29.36
C LEU A 12 -42.31 -11.73 28.45
N LEU A 13 -42.47 -10.49 28.89
CA LEU A 13 -41.97 -9.31 28.17
C LEU A 13 -40.45 -9.16 28.26
N ALA A 14 -39.84 -9.56 29.38
CA ALA A 14 -38.40 -9.53 29.58
C ALA A 14 -37.67 -10.60 28.75
N THR A 15 -38.25 -11.78 28.60
CA THR A 15 -37.69 -12.86 27.76
C THR A 15 -37.84 -12.58 26.26
N ALA A 16 -38.92 -11.91 25.83
CA ALA A 16 -39.08 -11.48 24.45
C ALA A 16 -38.08 -10.37 24.05
N ALA A 17 -37.77 -9.44 24.97
CA ALA A 17 -36.77 -8.38 24.74
C ALA A 17 -35.33 -8.93 24.63
N LEU A 18 -34.98 -9.96 25.42
CA LEU A 18 -33.67 -10.63 25.31
C LEU A 18 -33.52 -11.43 24.02
N ALA A 19 -34.59 -12.03 23.51
CA ALA A 19 -34.56 -12.76 22.23
C ALA A 19 -34.41 -11.83 21.00
N LEU A 20 -34.92 -10.60 21.08
CA LEU A 20 -34.73 -9.62 20.00
C LEU A 20 -33.31 -9.02 19.95
N LEU A 21 -32.60 -8.95 21.07
CA LEU A 21 -31.21 -8.49 21.11
C LEU A 21 -30.22 -9.50 20.56
N GLY A 22 -30.52 -10.79 20.61
CA GLY A 22 -29.70 -11.85 20.04
C GLY A 22 -29.72 -11.95 18.50
N SER A 23 -30.72 -11.37 17.84
CA SER A 23 -30.87 -11.44 16.38
C SER A 23 -30.19 -10.33 15.62
N LEU A 24 -29.50 -9.39 16.29
CA LEU A 24 -28.74 -8.30 15.66
C LEU A 24 -27.25 -8.64 15.45
N ALA A 25 -26.82 -9.84 15.80
CA ALA A 25 -25.49 -10.32 15.41
C ALA A 25 -25.50 -10.60 13.90
N THR A 26 -25.28 -9.56 13.09
CA THR A 26 -24.97 -9.75 11.67
C THR A 26 -23.74 -10.63 11.58
N PRO A 27 -23.79 -11.75 10.83
CA PRO A 27 -22.58 -12.52 10.59
C PRO A 27 -21.55 -11.59 9.97
N ALA A 28 -20.36 -11.52 10.56
CA ALA A 28 -19.22 -10.86 9.96
C ALA A 28 -18.87 -11.65 8.70
N PHE A 29 -19.42 -11.23 7.56
CA PHE A 29 -19.02 -11.80 6.27
C PHE A 29 -17.55 -11.47 6.08
N ALA A 30 -16.73 -12.49 5.88
CA ALA A 30 -15.42 -12.33 5.27
C ALA A 30 -15.65 -11.48 4.02
N GLY A 31 -14.94 -10.34 3.91
CA GLY A 31 -15.27 -9.34 2.89
C GLY A 31 -15.27 -9.96 1.49
N LYS A 32 -16.07 -9.44 0.58
CA LYS A 32 -16.26 -9.94 -0.80
C LYS A 32 -14.96 -10.29 -1.52
N THR A 33 -13.87 -9.58 -1.21
CA THR A 33 -12.55 -9.85 -1.78
C THR A 33 -11.97 -11.20 -1.33
N ILE A 34 -12.12 -11.57 -0.05
CA ILE A 34 -11.65 -12.87 0.47
C ILE A 34 -12.42 -14.01 -0.18
N ASP A 35 -13.74 -13.85 -0.32
CA ASP A 35 -14.59 -14.87 -0.97
C ASP A 35 -14.19 -15.04 -2.45
N ALA A 36 -13.92 -13.94 -3.16
CA ALA A 36 -13.45 -13.97 -4.54
C ALA A 36 -12.07 -14.63 -4.67
N ILE A 37 -11.12 -14.35 -3.77
CA ILE A 37 -9.80 -15.00 -3.74
C ILE A 37 -9.96 -16.51 -3.55
N LYS A 38 -10.78 -16.94 -2.58
CA LYS A 38 -11.03 -18.36 -2.29
C LYS A 38 -11.70 -19.06 -3.45
N ALA A 39 -12.71 -18.44 -4.06
CA ALA A 39 -13.43 -19.00 -5.21
C ALA A 39 -12.51 -19.15 -6.45
N ARG A 40 -11.60 -18.20 -6.66
CA ARG A 40 -10.63 -18.21 -7.75
C ARG A 40 -9.44 -19.14 -7.49
N GLY A 41 -9.14 -19.41 -6.22
CA GLY A 41 -7.98 -20.20 -5.80
C GLY A 41 -6.63 -19.52 -6.06
N THR A 42 -6.59 -18.20 -6.21
CA THR A 42 -5.38 -17.44 -6.52
C THR A 42 -5.48 -16.03 -5.94
N LEU A 43 -4.38 -15.54 -5.34
CA LEU A 43 -4.22 -14.17 -4.88
C LEU A 43 -3.61 -13.32 -6.01
N ASN A 44 -4.26 -12.24 -6.42
CA ASN A 44 -3.67 -11.25 -7.32
C ASN A 44 -2.92 -10.20 -6.50
N CYS A 45 -1.60 -10.17 -6.61
CA CYS A 45 -0.74 -9.29 -5.83
C CYS A 45 0.01 -8.29 -6.70
N GLY A 46 -0.20 -6.99 -6.48
CA GLY A 46 0.56 -5.92 -7.12
C GLY A 46 1.89 -5.69 -6.43
N VAL A 47 2.98 -5.69 -7.19
CA VAL A 47 4.36 -5.57 -6.68
C VAL A 47 5.17 -4.54 -7.48
N ASN A 48 6.30 -4.11 -6.93
CA ASN A 48 7.27 -3.30 -7.67
C ASN A 48 8.09 -4.23 -8.60
N PRO A 49 8.26 -3.90 -9.89
CA PRO A 49 9.01 -4.77 -10.81
C PRO A 49 10.54 -4.77 -10.62
N SER A 50 11.11 -3.75 -9.97
CA SER A 50 12.57 -3.52 -10.02
C SER A 50 13.13 -2.88 -8.75
N LEU A 51 12.82 -3.47 -7.59
CA LEU A 51 13.36 -3.05 -6.30
C LEU A 51 13.96 -4.26 -5.57
N PRO A 52 15.23 -4.62 -5.86
CA PRO A 52 15.90 -5.76 -5.23
C PRO A 52 15.83 -5.70 -3.70
N GLY A 53 15.60 -6.84 -3.06
CA GLY A 53 15.36 -6.95 -1.61
C GLY A 53 13.90 -6.73 -1.19
N PHE A 54 13.11 -5.99 -1.95
CA PHE A 54 11.66 -5.79 -1.73
C PHE A 54 10.82 -6.59 -2.72
N ALA A 55 10.93 -6.31 -4.02
CA ALA A 55 10.31 -7.10 -5.06
C ALA A 55 11.12 -6.98 -6.36
N ALA A 56 11.59 -8.11 -6.86
CA ALA A 56 12.20 -8.23 -8.17
C ALA A 56 12.03 -9.66 -8.68
N ALA A 57 11.84 -9.81 -9.97
CA ALA A 57 11.90 -11.10 -10.63
C ALA A 57 13.33 -11.36 -11.13
N ASP A 58 13.80 -12.59 -11.02
CA ASP A 58 15.05 -13.02 -11.64
C ASP A 58 14.86 -13.28 -13.15
N SER A 59 15.92 -13.73 -13.82
CA SER A 59 15.92 -14.05 -15.25
C SER A 59 14.99 -15.22 -15.63
N GLN A 60 14.54 -16.00 -14.66
CA GLN A 60 13.59 -17.12 -14.84
C GLN A 60 12.15 -16.70 -14.50
N GLY A 61 11.94 -15.43 -14.09
CA GLY A 61 10.64 -14.90 -13.69
C GLY A 61 10.26 -15.25 -12.24
N VAL A 62 11.19 -15.73 -11.42
CA VAL A 62 10.93 -16.05 -10.01
C VAL A 62 11.01 -14.77 -9.19
N TRP A 63 9.91 -14.46 -8.51
CA TRP A 63 9.81 -13.29 -7.66
C TRP A 63 10.38 -13.52 -6.26
N ALA A 64 11.14 -12.54 -5.75
CA ALA A 64 11.73 -12.58 -4.41
C ALA A 64 11.77 -11.20 -3.76
N GLY A 65 11.80 -11.17 -2.42
CA GLY A 65 11.94 -10.00 -1.56
C GLY A 65 10.81 -9.82 -0.56
N LEU A 66 10.98 -8.85 0.35
CA LEU A 66 10.07 -8.59 1.47
C LEU A 66 8.60 -8.41 1.04
N ASP A 67 8.35 -7.58 0.02
CA ASP A 67 7.00 -7.33 -0.49
C ASP A 67 6.36 -8.61 -1.08
N VAL A 68 7.19 -9.45 -1.73
CA VAL A 68 6.79 -10.75 -2.27
C VAL A 68 6.43 -11.73 -1.15
N ASP A 69 7.21 -11.74 -0.08
CA ASP A 69 6.98 -12.64 1.06
C ASP A 69 5.70 -12.27 1.83
N VAL A 70 5.32 -11.00 1.87
CA VAL A 70 4.00 -10.58 2.37
C VAL A 70 2.87 -11.20 1.52
N CYS A 71 2.98 -11.17 0.18
CA CYS A 71 1.98 -11.82 -0.69
C CYS A 71 1.91 -13.33 -0.44
N LYS A 72 3.07 -13.99 -0.26
CA LYS A 72 3.13 -15.42 0.07
C LYS A 72 2.46 -15.74 1.40
N ALA A 73 2.67 -14.91 2.43
CA ALA A 73 2.04 -15.07 3.74
C ALA A 73 0.50 -14.94 3.65
N VAL A 74 0.00 -13.97 2.87
CA VAL A 74 -1.44 -13.81 2.64
C VAL A 74 -2.01 -15.00 1.88
N ALA A 75 -1.35 -15.47 0.81
CA ALA A 75 -1.80 -16.64 0.05
C ALA A 75 -1.79 -17.91 0.90
N ALA A 76 -0.73 -18.14 1.70
CA ALA A 76 -0.67 -19.27 2.63
C ALA A 76 -1.83 -19.24 3.63
N THR A 77 -2.18 -18.06 4.15
CA THR A 77 -3.25 -17.90 5.14
C THR A 77 -4.63 -18.13 4.51
N LEU A 78 -4.88 -17.61 3.30
CA LEU A 78 -6.22 -17.67 2.69
C LEU A 78 -6.47 -18.94 1.89
N LEU A 79 -5.41 -19.50 1.28
CA LEU A 79 -5.48 -20.61 0.31
C LEU A 79 -4.72 -21.86 0.76
N ASN A 80 -4.09 -21.84 1.94
CA ASN A 80 -3.20 -22.89 2.47
C ASN A 80 -2.02 -23.22 1.53
N ASP A 81 -1.66 -22.31 0.62
CA ASP A 81 -0.59 -22.50 -0.36
C ASP A 81 0.08 -21.16 -0.71
N PRO A 82 1.35 -20.92 -0.31
CA PRO A 82 2.07 -19.68 -0.60
C PRO A 82 2.42 -19.50 -2.08
N THR A 83 2.19 -20.50 -2.93
CA THR A 83 2.48 -20.44 -4.37
C THR A 83 1.29 -19.99 -5.21
N LYS A 84 0.08 -19.96 -4.65
CA LYS A 84 -1.15 -19.56 -5.32
C LYS A 84 -1.26 -18.05 -5.50
N ILE A 85 -0.29 -17.46 -6.20
CA ILE A 85 -0.19 -16.01 -6.41
C ILE A 85 0.02 -15.70 -7.89
N LYS A 86 -0.72 -14.69 -8.36
CA LYS A 86 -0.44 -14.00 -9.62
C LYS A 86 0.17 -12.65 -9.29
N TYR A 87 1.44 -12.46 -9.58
CA TYR A 87 2.10 -11.17 -9.43
C TYR A 87 1.79 -10.24 -10.60
N THR A 88 1.45 -8.99 -10.29
CA THR A 88 1.22 -7.93 -11.27
C THR A 88 2.25 -6.83 -11.04
N PRO A 89 3.25 -6.69 -11.92
CA PRO A 89 4.23 -5.61 -11.84
C PRO A 89 3.56 -4.26 -12.15
N LEU A 90 3.71 -3.30 -11.24
CA LEU A 90 3.08 -1.97 -11.36
C LEU A 90 4.11 -0.88 -11.09
N ASN A 91 4.06 0.21 -11.86
CA ASN A 91 4.80 1.41 -11.51
C ASN A 91 4.09 2.21 -10.39
N ALA A 92 4.73 3.28 -9.92
CA ALA A 92 4.18 4.05 -8.80
C ALA A 92 2.92 4.86 -9.17
N ALA A 93 2.78 5.27 -10.42
CA ALA A 93 1.63 6.06 -10.88
C ALA A 93 0.37 5.21 -11.05
N GLN A 94 0.51 3.97 -11.51
CA GLN A 94 -0.62 3.10 -11.85
C GLN A 94 -1.19 2.32 -10.66
N ARG A 95 -0.38 2.05 -9.64
CA ARG A 95 -0.67 1.08 -8.57
C ARG A 95 -2.02 1.25 -7.88
N PHE A 96 -2.44 2.49 -7.62
CA PHE A 96 -3.69 2.75 -6.91
C PHE A 96 -4.92 2.55 -7.80
N ALA A 97 -4.85 2.98 -9.06
CA ALA A 97 -5.94 2.80 -10.02
C ALA A 97 -6.22 1.31 -10.25
N VAL A 98 -5.17 0.50 -10.40
CA VAL A 98 -5.27 -0.96 -10.59
C VAL A 98 -5.87 -1.66 -9.35
N LEU A 99 -5.50 -1.21 -8.13
CA LEU A 99 -6.10 -1.71 -6.91
C LEU A 99 -7.58 -1.31 -6.78
N GLN A 100 -7.91 -0.06 -7.08
CA GLN A 100 -9.29 0.46 -7.05
C GLN A 100 -10.18 -0.22 -8.09
N ALA A 101 -9.63 -0.58 -9.25
CA ALA A 101 -10.35 -1.33 -10.30
C ALA A 101 -10.60 -2.81 -9.91
N GLY A 102 -9.98 -3.30 -8.82
CA GLY A 102 -10.09 -4.70 -8.41
C GLY A 102 -9.30 -5.68 -9.28
N GLU A 103 -8.37 -5.19 -10.10
CA GLU A 103 -7.51 -6.05 -10.92
C GLU A 103 -6.49 -6.81 -10.08
N ILE A 104 -6.15 -6.26 -8.92
CA ILE A 104 -5.38 -6.89 -7.85
C ILE A 104 -6.16 -6.86 -6.55
N ASP A 105 -5.94 -7.86 -5.70
CA ASP A 105 -6.59 -7.99 -4.39
C ASP A 105 -5.83 -7.23 -3.29
N ILE A 106 -4.52 -7.21 -3.40
CA ILE A 106 -3.59 -6.56 -2.48
C ILE A 106 -2.45 -5.88 -3.24
N LEU A 107 -2.02 -4.75 -2.75
CA LEU A 107 -0.84 -4.04 -3.21
C LEU A 107 0.25 -4.17 -2.15
N SER A 108 1.24 -5.04 -2.37
CA SER A 108 2.42 -5.18 -1.51
C SER A 108 3.64 -4.62 -2.21
N ARG A 109 4.01 -3.40 -1.83
CA ARG A 109 5.14 -2.70 -2.41
C ARG A 109 5.54 -1.49 -1.55
N ASN A 110 6.66 -0.84 -1.91
CA ASN A 110 7.16 0.40 -1.30
C ASN A 110 6.16 1.57 -1.44
N THR A 111 5.05 1.48 -0.71
CA THR A 111 3.96 2.46 -0.74
C THR A 111 3.85 3.14 0.61
N THR A 112 4.22 4.40 0.70
CA THR A 112 4.15 5.18 1.93
C THR A 112 2.71 5.34 2.39
N TRP A 113 2.43 5.00 3.63
CA TRP A 113 1.16 5.30 4.29
C TRP A 113 1.08 6.81 4.57
N THR A 114 0.12 7.47 3.97
CA THR A 114 -0.15 8.89 4.21
C THR A 114 -1.63 9.09 4.45
N LEU A 115 -1.98 10.10 5.25
CA LEU A 115 -3.39 10.44 5.52
C LEU A 115 -4.18 10.65 4.21
N ASN A 116 -3.61 11.35 3.24
CA ASN A 116 -4.27 11.58 1.95
C ASN A 116 -4.57 10.28 1.20
N ARG A 117 -3.63 9.32 1.20
CA ARG A 117 -3.84 8.03 0.53
C ARG A 117 -4.88 7.18 1.24
N ASP A 118 -4.87 7.18 2.56
CA ASP A 118 -5.78 6.40 3.39
C ASP A 118 -7.20 7.00 3.37
N ALA A 119 -7.32 8.31 3.61
CA ALA A 119 -8.61 8.97 3.75
C ALA A 119 -9.27 9.35 2.42
N SER A 120 -8.49 9.64 1.36
CA SER A 120 -9.06 10.25 0.13
C SER A 120 -9.16 9.29 -1.04
N LEU A 121 -8.43 8.16 -1.03
CA LEU A 121 -8.42 7.22 -2.16
C LEU A 121 -9.33 6.00 -1.96
N GLY A 122 -10.05 5.91 -0.83
CA GLY A 122 -10.88 4.73 -0.52
C GLY A 122 -10.07 3.44 -0.38
N LEU A 123 -8.81 3.54 0.02
CA LEU A 123 -7.89 2.43 0.22
C LEU A 123 -7.68 2.19 1.71
N HIS A 124 -7.39 0.95 2.08
CA HIS A 124 -7.02 0.61 3.45
C HIS A 124 -5.57 0.14 3.51
N PHE A 125 -4.79 0.79 4.37
CA PHE A 125 -3.46 0.30 4.74
C PHE A 125 -3.60 -0.70 5.87
N THR A 126 -3.12 -1.92 5.66
CA THR A 126 -3.27 -3.01 6.63
C THR A 126 -2.16 -3.01 7.69
N GLY A 127 -1.01 -2.45 7.37
CA GLY A 127 0.12 -2.35 8.28
C GLY A 127 1.39 -1.84 7.61
N THR A 128 2.33 -1.39 8.42
CA THR A 128 3.67 -0.98 7.98
C THR A 128 4.62 -2.17 8.12
N ILE A 129 5.21 -2.59 7.01
CA ILE A 129 6.16 -3.71 6.97
C ILE A 129 7.62 -3.25 6.95
N TYR A 130 7.86 -1.97 6.66
CA TYR A 130 9.19 -1.37 6.63
C TYR A 130 9.12 0.12 6.92
N TYR A 131 10.04 0.64 7.73
CA TYR A 131 10.21 2.06 7.99
C TYR A 131 11.43 2.57 7.24
N ASP A 132 11.26 3.61 6.45
CA ASP A 132 12.33 4.25 5.69
C ASP A 132 12.32 5.78 5.87
N GLY A 133 13.18 6.45 5.13
CA GLY A 133 13.24 7.90 5.06
C GLY A 133 13.64 8.37 3.66
N GLN A 134 13.41 9.66 3.40
CA GLN A 134 13.80 10.28 2.14
C GLN A 134 15.08 11.11 2.33
N GLY A 135 16.03 10.95 1.41
CA GLY A 135 17.24 11.72 1.35
C GLY A 135 17.58 12.11 -0.08
N PHE A 136 18.67 12.86 -0.23
CA PHE A 136 19.24 13.19 -1.53
C PHE A 136 20.52 12.40 -1.73
N MET A 137 20.60 11.68 -2.84
CA MET A 137 21.84 11.08 -3.31
C MET A 137 22.56 12.09 -4.20
N VAL A 138 23.81 12.40 -3.84
CA VAL A 138 24.66 13.33 -4.58
C VAL A 138 26.00 12.70 -4.90
N PRO A 139 26.70 13.10 -5.98
CA PRO A 139 28.04 12.62 -6.26
C PRO A 139 29.01 12.97 -5.11
N LYS A 140 29.79 11.99 -4.64
CA LYS A 140 30.77 12.20 -3.56
C LYS A 140 31.73 13.38 -3.83
N LYS A 141 32.08 13.58 -5.09
CA LYS A 141 32.95 14.70 -5.54
C LYS A 141 32.30 16.06 -5.36
N SER A 142 30.97 16.18 -5.26
CA SER A 142 30.26 17.44 -5.10
C SER A 142 30.51 18.11 -3.74
N LYS A 143 30.94 17.32 -2.72
CA LYS A 143 31.10 17.75 -1.33
C LYS A 143 29.86 18.40 -0.70
N VAL A 144 28.67 18.15 -1.26
CA VAL A 144 27.41 18.62 -0.70
C VAL A 144 27.08 17.81 0.56
N THR A 145 26.92 18.50 1.67
CA THR A 145 26.66 17.91 3.00
C THR A 145 25.29 18.26 3.56
N SER A 146 24.52 19.10 2.85
CA SER A 146 23.18 19.51 3.27
C SER A 146 22.29 19.74 2.05
N ALA A 147 21.04 19.34 2.12
CA ALA A 147 20.04 19.57 1.08
C ALA A 147 19.82 21.07 0.78
N THR A 148 20.08 21.96 1.75
CA THR A 148 20.00 23.42 1.54
C THR A 148 21.02 23.96 0.56
N LYS A 149 22.10 23.21 0.30
CA LYS A 149 23.13 23.55 -0.70
C LYS A 149 22.76 23.14 -2.14
N LEU A 150 21.59 22.49 -2.34
CA LEU A 150 21.12 22.04 -3.64
C LEU A 150 20.26 23.08 -4.36
N LYS A 151 20.50 24.39 -4.14
CA LYS A 151 19.74 25.44 -4.80
C LYS A 151 19.95 25.40 -6.32
N GLY A 152 18.84 25.34 -7.06
CA GLY A 152 18.84 25.27 -8.52
C GLY A 152 19.20 23.89 -9.11
N ALA A 153 19.53 22.90 -8.28
CA ALA A 153 19.93 21.57 -8.74
C ALA A 153 18.82 20.86 -9.52
N THR A 154 19.21 20.06 -10.51
CA THR A 154 18.31 19.11 -11.15
C THR A 154 18.27 17.82 -10.33
N VAL A 155 17.07 17.32 -10.01
CA VAL A 155 16.88 16.14 -9.17
C VAL A 155 16.05 15.09 -9.90
N CYS A 156 16.62 13.92 -10.14
CA CYS A 156 15.91 12.79 -10.71
C CYS A 156 14.94 12.21 -9.68
N VAL A 157 13.68 11.98 -10.08
CA VAL A 157 12.63 11.49 -9.20
C VAL A 157 11.63 10.63 -9.97
N GLN A 158 11.02 9.67 -9.27
CA GLN A 158 9.99 8.83 -9.87
C GLN A 158 8.60 9.45 -9.72
N SER A 159 7.82 9.47 -10.81
CA SER A 159 6.44 9.94 -10.87
C SER A 159 5.50 9.19 -9.90
N GLY A 160 4.51 9.90 -9.33
CA GLY A 160 3.48 9.32 -8.48
C GLY A 160 3.95 8.87 -7.09
N THR A 161 5.12 9.33 -6.66
CA THR A 161 5.71 8.99 -5.36
C THR A 161 5.54 10.12 -4.33
N THR A 162 5.63 9.78 -3.05
CA THR A 162 5.80 10.79 -1.98
C THR A 162 7.13 11.50 -2.12
N THR A 163 8.13 10.86 -2.70
CA THR A 163 9.46 11.42 -2.96
C THR A 163 9.38 12.60 -3.91
N GLU A 164 8.61 12.48 -5.01
CA GLU A 164 8.36 13.58 -5.94
C GLU A 164 7.62 14.75 -5.25
N LYS A 165 6.55 14.44 -4.52
CA LYS A 165 5.78 15.45 -3.79
C LYS A 165 6.65 16.18 -2.76
N ASN A 166 7.37 15.45 -1.93
CA ASN A 166 8.22 16.01 -0.88
C ASN A 166 9.37 16.84 -1.45
N LEU A 167 9.95 16.45 -2.60
CA LEU A 167 10.95 17.24 -3.31
C LEU A 167 10.39 18.62 -3.69
N ASN A 168 9.21 18.66 -4.29
CA ASN A 168 8.55 19.90 -4.69
C ASN A 168 8.22 20.78 -3.48
N ASP A 169 7.64 20.20 -2.45
CA ASP A 169 7.26 20.91 -1.22
C ASP A 169 8.51 21.47 -0.51
N TYR A 170 9.55 20.66 -0.33
CA TYR A 170 10.79 21.06 0.29
C TYR A 170 11.48 22.19 -0.50
N SER A 171 11.59 22.04 -1.83
CA SER A 171 12.17 23.04 -2.71
C SER A 171 11.45 24.39 -2.62
N LYS A 172 10.10 24.35 -2.53
CA LYS A 172 9.27 25.55 -2.39
C LYS A 172 9.44 26.20 -1.03
N VAL A 173 9.31 25.45 0.07
CA VAL A 173 9.41 25.95 1.45
C VAL A 173 10.77 26.56 1.71
N MET A 174 11.83 25.87 1.26
CA MET A 174 13.23 26.32 1.46
C MET A 174 13.72 27.30 0.38
N LYS A 175 12.87 27.68 -0.57
CA LYS A 175 13.17 28.60 -1.70
C LYS A 175 14.40 28.16 -2.49
N LEU A 176 14.55 26.87 -2.73
CA LEU A 176 15.74 26.29 -3.37
C LEU A 176 15.65 26.26 -4.90
N ASN A 177 14.46 26.43 -5.49
CA ASN A 177 14.24 26.37 -6.94
C ASN A 177 14.84 25.11 -7.60
N MET A 178 14.78 23.97 -6.92
CA MET A 178 15.20 22.69 -7.49
C MET A 178 14.34 22.35 -8.71
N LYS A 179 14.93 21.67 -9.69
CA LYS A 179 14.28 21.29 -10.93
C LYS A 179 14.08 19.77 -10.96
N PRO A 180 12.88 19.24 -10.70
CA PRO A 180 12.62 17.81 -10.81
C PRO A 180 12.75 17.35 -12.27
N VAL A 181 13.44 16.23 -12.48
CA VAL A 181 13.46 15.47 -13.74
C VAL A 181 12.74 14.17 -13.45
N VAL A 182 11.53 14.04 -13.98
CA VAL A 182 10.58 12.98 -13.60
C VAL A 182 10.72 11.79 -14.53
N PHE A 183 10.69 10.58 -13.96
CA PHE A 183 10.77 9.29 -14.66
C PHE A 183 9.64 8.37 -14.21
N ASP A 184 9.21 7.46 -15.09
CA ASP A 184 8.13 6.51 -14.78
C ASP A 184 8.58 5.41 -13.82
N THR A 185 9.87 5.07 -13.80
CA THR A 185 10.43 4.02 -12.94
C THR A 185 11.64 4.53 -12.14
N GLN A 186 11.88 3.95 -10.97
CA GLN A 186 13.07 4.26 -10.18
C GLN A 186 14.35 3.84 -10.91
N GLU A 187 14.31 2.75 -11.67
CA GLU A 187 15.45 2.30 -12.47
C GLU A 187 15.85 3.33 -13.53
N ALA A 188 14.87 3.91 -14.25
CA ALA A 188 15.13 4.97 -15.23
C ALA A 188 15.71 6.23 -14.56
N ALA A 189 15.20 6.62 -13.39
CA ALA A 189 15.74 7.73 -12.61
C ALA A 189 17.20 7.46 -12.18
N ASN A 190 17.51 6.26 -11.72
CA ASN A 190 18.86 5.85 -11.35
C ASN A 190 19.82 5.89 -12.56
N LYS A 191 19.42 5.30 -13.68
CA LYS A 191 20.23 5.34 -14.93
C LYS A 191 20.49 6.77 -15.38
N ALA A 192 19.49 7.64 -15.33
CA ALA A 192 19.64 9.05 -15.69
C ALA A 192 20.59 9.81 -14.74
N TYR A 193 20.52 9.54 -13.44
CA TYR A 193 21.45 10.09 -12.47
C TYR A 193 22.90 9.66 -12.74
N PHE A 194 23.15 8.36 -12.94
CA PHE A 194 24.49 7.87 -13.23
C PHE A 194 25.02 8.34 -14.59
N ALA A 195 24.13 8.65 -15.53
CA ALA A 195 24.47 9.29 -16.80
C ALA A 195 24.68 10.82 -16.70
N GLY A 196 24.60 11.40 -15.50
CA GLY A 196 24.84 12.81 -15.25
C GLY A 196 23.70 13.75 -15.68
N ARG A 197 22.48 13.22 -15.93
CA ARG A 197 21.30 14.05 -16.27
C ARG A 197 20.75 14.81 -15.07
N CYS A 198 21.04 14.37 -13.86
CA CYS A 198 20.66 15.00 -12.58
C CYS A 198 21.90 15.09 -11.67
N GLN A 199 21.82 16.02 -10.72
CA GLN A 199 22.92 16.36 -9.80
C GLN A 199 22.73 15.78 -8.40
#